data_f2b1e3a09c1f10ec2554f44cc21747f5
#
_entry.id   f2b1e3a09c1f10ec2554f44cc21747f5
#
_cell.length_a   1.000
_cell.length_b   1.000
_cell.length_c   1.000
_cell.angle_alpha   90.00
_cell.angle_beta   90.00
_cell.angle_gamma   90.00
#
_symmetry.space_group_name_H-M   'P 1'
#
loop_
_entity.id
_entity.type
_entity.pdbx_description
1 polymer ?
#
loop_
_entity_poly.entity_id
_entity_poly.type
_entity_poly.pdbx_seq_one_letter_code
_entity_poly.pdbx_strand_id
1 'polypeptide(L)'
;MIPDRKRFNANITKSWLKDISEVLDTPNWEFAENFIIDDVLYCHGTGRKARQRAKGDLMSVVQAHYHSESYIEFYVGKNYKIFAFQLGCGVDDKSYGMAYGKNFPKNHINCGVIVGGMPILEYMDL
;
A
#
# COMPACT_ATOMS: atom_id res chain seq x y z
N MET A 1 -1.97 3.31 -9.82
CA MET A 1 -1.24 3.96 -10.93
C MET A 1 -0.52 2.98 -11.85
N ILE A 2 0.39 2.14 -11.36
CA ILE A 2 1.10 1.14 -12.21
C ILE A 2 0.16 0.14 -12.88
N PRO A 3 -0.88 -0.43 -12.23
CA PRO A 3 -1.85 -1.32 -12.88
C PRO A 3 -2.61 -0.67 -14.02
N ASP A 4 -3.04 0.56 -13.85
CA ASP A 4 -3.80 1.28 -14.87
C ASP A 4 -2.93 1.61 -16.09
N ARG A 5 -1.67 1.90 -15.84
CA ARG A 5 -0.70 2.12 -16.91
C ARG A 5 -0.41 0.83 -17.69
N LYS A 6 -0.30 -0.32 -17.01
CA LYS A 6 -0.16 -1.61 -17.68
C LYS A 6 -1.38 -1.94 -18.55
N ARG A 7 -2.59 -1.66 -18.06
CA ARG A 7 -3.83 -1.83 -18.84
C ARG A 7 -3.86 -0.90 -20.05
N PHE A 8 -3.49 0.35 -19.86
CA PHE A 8 -3.40 1.32 -20.92
C PHE A 8 -2.38 0.90 -21.97
N ASN A 9 -1.23 0.40 -21.55
CA ASN A 9 -0.19 -0.13 -22.44
C ASN A 9 -0.62 -1.38 -23.21
N ALA A 10 -1.49 -2.22 -22.64
CA ALA A 10 -2.00 -3.40 -23.31
C ALA A 10 -2.93 -3.05 -24.49
N ASN A 11 -3.59 -1.89 -24.43
CA ASN A 11 -4.55 -1.42 -25.42
C ASN A 11 -3.96 -0.44 -26.44
N ILE A 12 -2.82 0.15 -26.13
CA ILE A 12 -2.08 1.07 -27.01
C ILE A 12 -0.70 0.47 -27.22
N THR A 13 -0.23 0.45 -28.45
CA THR A 13 1.05 -0.15 -28.85
C THR A 13 2.16 0.03 -27.79
N LYS A 14 2.54 -1.07 -27.16
CA LYS A 14 3.57 -1.16 -26.11
C LYS A 14 4.89 -0.46 -26.44
N SER A 15 5.18 -0.30 -27.73
CA SER A 15 6.41 0.31 -28.24
C SER A 15 6.57 1.81 -27.95
N TRP A 16 5.49 2.50 -27.51
CA TRP A 16 5.51 3.94 -27.30
C TRP A 16 5.66 4.36 -25.85
N LEU A 17 5.44 3.44 -24.93
CA LEU A 17 5.47 3.73 -23.51
C LEU A 17 6.67 3.04 -22.86
N LYS A 18 7.54 3.86 -22.31
CA LYS A 18 8.68 3.38 -21.53
C LYS A 18 8.21 2.66 -20.27
N ASP A 19 8.96 1.65 -19.85
CA ASP A 19 8.77 1.05 -18.54
C ASP A 19 9.00 2.08 -17.43
N ILE A 20 8.35 1.87 -16.27
CA ILE A 20 8.46 2.80 -15.16
C ILE A 20 9.91 2.92 -14.64
N SER A 21 10.67 1.85 -14.68
CA SER A 21 12.10 1.85 -14.33
C SER A 21 12.93 2.74 -15.26
N GLU A 22 12.60 2.77 -16.55
CA GLU A 22 13.26 3.67 -17.51
C GLU A 22 12.87 5.13 -17.26
N VAL A 23 11.60 5.40 -16.99
CA VAL A 23 11.09 6.76 -16.74
C VAL A 23 11.68 7.36 -15.46
N LEU A 24 11.86 6.52 -14.44
CA LEU A 24 12.39 6.94 -13.14
C LEU A 24 13.91 6.83 -13.05
N ASP A 25 14.57 6.31 -14.09
CA ASP A 25 16.02 6.01 -14.09
C ASP A 25 16.44 5.14 -12.89
N THR A 26 15.69 4.07 -12.69
CA THR A 26 15.88 3.13 -11.56
C THR A 26 16.10 1.70 -12.07
N PRO A 27 17.22 1.42 -12.78
CA PRO A 27 17.42 0.12 -13.46
C PRO A 27 17.55 -1.06 -12.48
N ASN A 28 17.90 -0.81 -11.22
CA ASN A 28 18.07 -1.83 -10.18
C ASN A 28 16.83 -1.99 -9.28
N TRP A 29 15.73 -1.32 -9.59
CA TRP A 29 14.50 -1.42 -8.81
C TRP A 29 13.56 -2.46 -9.43
N GLU A 30 13.01 -3.29 -8.57
CA GLU A 30 11.95 -4.21 -8.93
C GLU A 30 10.58 -3.56 -8.72
N PHE A 31 9.69 -3.69 -9.72
CA PHE A 31 8.33 -3.16 -9.69
C PHE A 31 7.33 -4.30 -9.80
N ALA A 32 6.50 -4.46 -8.81
CA ALA A 32 5.43 -5.45 -8.77
C ALA A 32 4.16 -4.87 -8.14
N GLU A 33 3.03 -5.53 -8.33
CA GLU A 33 1.78 -5.16 -7.67
C GLU A 33 1.81 -5.50 -6.18
N ASN A 34 2.49 -6.58 -5.84
CA ASN A 34 2.61 -7.08 -4.48
C ASN A 34 4.02 -7.64 -4.26
N PHE A 35 4.48 -7.54 -3.03
CA PHE A 35 5.72 -8.17 -2.57
C PHE A 35 5.43 -9.04 -1.36
N ILE A 36 6.05 -10.21 -1.27
CA ILE A 36 6.08 -11.03 -0.06
C ILE A 36 7.53 -11.03 0.44
N ILE A 37 7.73 -10.49 1.62
CA ILE A 37 9.03 -10.38 2.27
C ILE A 37 8.87 -10.87 3.70
N ASP A 38 9.66 -11.85 4.12
CA ASP A 38 9.62 -12.44 5.46
C ASP A 38 8.19 -12.86 5.89
N ASP A 39 7.47 -13.54 4.98
CA ASP A 39 6.08 -14.00 5.17
C ASP A 39 5.05 -12.86 5.39
N VAL A 40 5.39 -11.65 5.03
CA VAL A 40 4.49 -10.49 5.07
C VAL A 40 4.17 -10.04 3.65
N LEU A 41 2.89 -9.92 3.34
CA LEU A 41 2.40 -9.38 2.08
C LEU A 41 2.38 -7.84 2.14
N TYR A 42 3.11 -7.21 1.25
CA TYR A 42 3.10 -5.76 1.02
C TYR A 42 2.34 -5.45 -0.26
N CYS A 43 1.30 -4.64 -0.16
CA CYS A 43 0.49 -4.25 -1.31
C CYS A 43 -0.06 -2.83 -1.17
N HIS A 44 -0.37 -2.18 -2.29
CA HIS A 44 -1.12 -0.93 -2.24
C HIS A 44 -2.54 -1.16 -1.71
N GLY A 45 -3.15 -2.26 -2.13
CA GLY A 45 -4.52 -2.63 -1.79
C GLY A 45 -5.56 -2.06 -2.76
N THR A 46 -6.59 -2.85 -2.97
CA THR A 46 -7.80 -2.46 -3.71
C THR A 46 -8.96 -3.33 -3.24
N GLY A 47 -10.12 -2.72 -2.96
CA GLY A 47 -11.34 -3.43 -2.59
C GLY A 47 -11.36 -3.95 -1.14
N ARG A 48 -10.50 -4.90 -0.78
CA ARG A 48 -10.44 -5.43 0.60
C ARG A 48 -9.52 -4.59 1.48
N LYS A 49 -9.92 -4.35 2.73
CA LYS A 49 -9.06 -3.75 3.76
C LYS A 49 -8.03 -4.76 4.27
N ALA A 50 -6.95 -4.27 4.91
CA ALA A 50 -5.89 -5.12 5.43
C ALA A 50 -6.42 -6.26 6.32
N ARG A 51 -7.38 -5.98 7.21
CA ARG A 51 -7.99 -6.99 8.09
C ARG A 51 -8.72 -8.11 7.34
N GLN A 52 -9.42 -7.77 6.27
CA GLN A 52 -10.14 -8.74 5.44
C GLN A 52 -9.17 -9.61 4.65
N ARG A 53 -8.09 -8.98 4.17
CA ARG A 53 -7.04 -9.68 3.43
C ARG A 53 -6.25 -10.62 4.33
N ALA A 54 -5.78 -10.14 5.49
CA ALA A 54 -5.03 -10.97 6.43
C ALA A 54 -5.81 -12.21 6.87
N LYS A 55 -7.10 -12.04 7.19
CA LYS A 55 -7.97 -13.18 7.55
C LYS A 55 -8.27 -14.11 6.39
N GLY A 56 -8.48 -13.58 5.20
CA GLY A 56 -8.81 -14.37 4.01
C GLY A 56 -7.62 -15.19 3.50
N ASP A 57 -6.45 -14.58 3.52
CA ASP A 57 -5.24 -15.19 2.96
C ASP A 57 -4.39 -15.91 4.05
N LEU A 58 -4.78 -15.81 5.34
CA LEU A 58 -4.06 -16.32 6.52
C LEU A 58 -2.58 -15.92 6.52
N MET A 59 -2.32 -14.66 6.20
CA MET A 59 -0.97 -14.09 6.08
C MET A 59 -0.93 -12.70 6.71
N SER A 60 0.22 -12.32 7.26
CA SER A 60 0.44 -10.94 7.68
C SER A 60 0.43 -10.01 6.46
N VAL A 61 -0.23 -8.85 6.59
CA VAL A 61 -0.43 -7.90 5.49
C VAL A 61 -0.07 -6.49 5.92
N VAL A 62 0.68 -5.80 5.09
CA VAL A 62 0.87 -4.34 5.13
C VAL A 62 0.20 -3.76 3.89
N GLN A 63 -0.76 -2.89 4.09
CA GLN A 63 -1.57 -2.32 3.02
C GLN A 63 -1.82 -0.82 3.26
N ALA A 64 -1.86 -0.04 2.19
CA ALA A 64 -2.26 1.36 2.18
C ALA A 64 -3.65 1.55 1.52
N HIS A 65 -3.79 2.45 0.56
CA HIS A 65 -4.98 2.76 -0.24
C HIS A 65 -6.07 3.55 0.49
N TYR A 66 -6.46 3.16 1.69
CA TYR A 66 -7.52 3.84 2.46
C TYR A 66 -6.92 4.95 3.31
N HIS A 67 -6.85 6.16 2.77
CA HIS A 67 -6.14 7.31 3.35
C HIS A 67 -6.68 7.75 4.71
N SER A 68 -7.93 7.46 5.02
CA SER A 68 -8.59 7.85 6.26
C SER A 68 -8.56 6.79 7.37
N GLU A 69 -7.91 5.67 7.12
CA GLU A 69 -7.84 4.55 8.08
C GLU A 69 -6.38 4.14 8.33
N SER A 70 -6.07 3.91 9.60
CA SER A 70 -4.83 3.25 9.98
C SER A 70 -5.01 2.45 11.25
N TYR A 71 -4.47 1.25 11.29
CA TYR A 71 -4.54 0.37 12.45
C TYR A 71 -3.53 -0.78 12.34
N ILE A 72 -3.24 -1.37 13.48
CA ILE A 72 -2.57 -2.67 13.59
C ILE A 72 -3.50 -3.61 14.36
N GLU A 73 -3.83 -4.75 13.77
CA GLU A 73 -4.61 -5.81 14.41
C GLU A 73 -3.89 -7.13 14.34
N PHE A 74 -3.88 -7.87 15.45
CA PHE A 74 -3.27 -9.19 15.50
C PHE A 74 -4.34 -10.28 15.52
N TYR A 75 -4.07 -11.38 14.81
CA TYR A 75 -4.89 -12.57 14.80
C TYR A 75 -4.05 -13.77 15.17
N VAL A 76 -4.50 -14.51 16.17
CA VAL A 76 -3.78 -15.66 16.70
C VAL A 76 -4.67 -16.90 16.62
N GLY A 77 -4.19 -17.91 15.98
CA GLY A 77 -4.80 -19.25 15.94
C GLY A 77 -3.89 -20.27 16.62
N LYS A 78 -4.29 -21.53 16.55
CA LYS A 78 -3.51 -22.63 17.16
C LYS A 78 -2.07 -22.71 16.60
N ASN A 79 -1.92 -22.47 15.30
CA ASN A 79 -0.67 -22.68 14.58
C ASN A 79 -0.19 -21.42 13.83
N TYR A 80 -0.79 -20.25 14.08
CA TYR A 80 -0.39 -19.00 13.41
C TYR A 80 -0.55 -17.79 14.32
N LYS A 81 0.28 -16.82 14.07
CA LYS A 81 0.13 -15.43 14.55
C LYS A 81 0.41 -14.51 13.36
N ILE A 82 -0.60 -13.78 12.95
CA ILE A 82 -0.53 -12.86 11.82
C ILE A 82 -1.05 -11.49 12.23
N PHE A 83 -0.75 -10.47 11.44
CA PHE A 83 -1.26 -9.13 11.66
C PHE A 83 -1.85 -8.52 10.38
N ALA A 84 -2.79 -7.62 10.58
CA ALA A 84 -3.25 -6.69 9.56
C ALA A 84 -2.75 -5.29 9.90
N PHE A 85 -1.91 -4.74 9.04
CA PHE A 85 -1.37 -3.40 9.17
C PHE A 85 -1.91 -2.52 8.04
N GLN A 86 -2.90 -1.70 8.38
CA GLN A 86 -3.46 -0.70 7.48
C GLN A 86 -2.73 0.62 7.71
N LEU A 87 -2.11 1.14 6.66
CA LEU A 87 -1.49 2.45 6.63
C LEU A 87 -2.45 3.47 6.01
N GLY A 88 -2.38 4.70 6.46
CA GLY A 88 -3.02 5.84 5.83
C GLY A 88 -2.25 6.30 4.59
N CYS A 89 -1.82 7.54 4.57
CA CYS A 89 -1.03 8.09 3.47
C CYS A 89 0.04 9.07 3.97
N GLY A 90 0.93 9.45 3.05
CA GLY A 90 1.95 10.48 3.29
C GLY A 90 1.62 11.82 2.65
N VAL A 91 0.34 12.10 2.35
CA VAL A 91 -0.08 13.31 1.63
C VAL A 91 -0.87 14.23 2.56
N ASP A 92 -0.41 15.45 2.70
CA ASP A 92 -1.14 16.52 3.37
C ASP A 92 -2.40 16.87 2.54
N ASP A 93 -3.58 16.80 3.17
CA ASP A 93 -4.88 17.10 2.56
C ASP A 93 -5.05 18.59 2.23
N LYS A 94 -4.22 19.45 2.81
CA LYS A 94 -4.15 20.89 2.48
C LYS A 94 -3.30 21.16 1.23
N SER A 95 -2.57 20.18 0.74
CA SER A 95 -1.73 20.33 -0.44
C SER A 95 -2.57 20.58 -1.69
N TYR A 96 -2.00 21.34 -2.65
CA TYR A 96 -2.66 21.64 -3.91
C TYR A 96 -3.07 20.39 -4.70
N GLY A 97 -2.26 19.35 -4.65
CA GLY A 97 -2.55 18.07 -5.32
C GLY A 97 -3.81 17.35 -4.80
N MET A 98 -4.30 17.72 -3.61
CA MET A 98 -5.52 17.17 -3.01
C MET A 98 -6.73 18.11 -3.08
N ALA A 99 -6.64 19.21 -3.79
CA ALA A 99 -7.73 20.20 -3.90
C ALA A 99 -9.02 19.63 -4.50
N TYR A 100 -8.93 18.59 -5.32
CA TYR A 100 -10.07 17.88 -5.89
C TYR A 100 -10.81 17.01 -4.86
N GLY A 101 -10.16 16.68 -3.76
CA GLY A 101 -10.65 15.80 -2.72
C GLY A 101 -11.32 16.49 -1.53
N LYS A 102 -11.81 17.75 -1.68
CA LYS A 102 -12.38 18.55 -0.58
C LYS A 102 -13.48 17.87 0.24
N ASN A 103 -14.21 16.94 -0.37
CA ASN A 103 -15.29 16.19 0.25
C ASN A 103 -14.87 14.80 0.74
N PHE A 104 -13.60 14.44 0.61
CA PHE A 104 -13.10 13.16 1.09
C PHE A 104 -12.87 13.21 2.62
N PRO A 105 -12.97 12.05 3.30
CA PRO A 105 -12.54 11.95 4.69
C PRO A 105 -11.11 12.46 4.84
N LYS A 106 -10.82 13.08 6.00
CA LYS A 106 -9.46 13.55 6.30
C LYS A 106 -8.45 12.43 6.23
N ASN A 107 -7.29 12.75 5.72
CA ASN A 107 -6.18 11.81 5.65
C ASN A 107 -5.61 11.50 7.03
N HIS A 108 -5.28 10.24 7.27
CA HIS A 108 -4.40 9.82 8.35
C HIS A 108 -2.97 9.79 7.84
N ILE A 109 -2.19 10.80 8.20
CA ILE A 109 -0.80 10.90 7.76
C ILE A 109 0.06 10.07 8.70
N ASN A 110 0.64 9.02 8.18
CA ASN A 110 1.45 8.09 8.94
C ASN A 110 2.39 7.29 8.03
N CYS A 111 3.39 6.72 8.65
CA CYS A 111 4.22 5.70 8.05
C CYS A 111 4.30 4.47 8.95
N GLY A 112 4.79 3.38 8.42
CA GLY A 112 4.95 2.15 9.17
C GLY A 112 6.23 1.43 8.81
N VAL A 113 6.75 0.71 9.79
CA VAL A 113 7.92 -0.17 9.62
C VAL A 113 7.63 -1.53 10.24
N ILE A 114 8.29 -2.55 9.72
CA ILE A 114 8.32 -3.89 10.30
C ILE A 114 9.74 -4.09 10.87
N VAL A 115 9.83 -4.32 12.16
CA VAL A 115 11.11 -4.56 12.85
C VAL A 115 11.03 -5.89 13.59
N GLY A 116 11.87 -6.83 13.20
CA GLY A 116 11.86 -8.18 13.79
C GLY A 116 10.50 -8.88 13.69
N GLY A 117 9.78 -8.69 12.58
CA GLY A 117 8.44 -9.26 12.35
C GLY A 117 7.31 -8.54 13.07
N MET A 118 7.58 -7.41 13.76
CA MET A 118 6.58 -6.63 14.49
C MET A 118 6.27 -5.31 13.76
N PRO A 119 4.98 -5.01 13.49
CA PRO A 119 4.56 -3.76 12.90
C PRO A 119 4.62 -2.61 13.92
N ILE A 120 5.13 -1.47 13.47
CA ILE A 120 5.19 -0.22 14.23
C ILE A 120 4.56 0.87 13.36
N LEU A 121 3.59 1.58 13.93
CA LEU A 121 2.90 2.69 13.27
C LEU A 121 3.35 4.01 13.89
N GLU A 122 3.76 4.95 13.04
CA GLU A 122 4.16 6.30 13.45
C GLU A 122 3.26 7.32 12.77
N TYR A 123 2.60 8.14 13.57
CA TYR A 123 1.78 9.26 13.08
C TYR A 123 2.63 10.50 12.86
N MET A 124 2.27 11.25 11.82
CA MET A 124 2.86 12.54 11.50
C MET A 124 1.84 13.64 11.80
N ASP A 125 2.14 14.50 12.74
CA ASP A 125 1.38 15.73 12.98
C ASP A 125 1.86 16.81 12.02
N LEU A 126 0.98 17.24 11.13
CA LEU A 126 1.21 18.34 10.19
C LEU A 126 0.34 19.57 10.48
#